data_a0fba5848491971ba82db3103fc2b0cd
#
_entry.id   a0fba5848491971ba82db3103fc2b0cd
#
_cell.length_a   1.000
_cell.length_b   1.000
_cell.length_c   1.000
_cell.angle_alpha   90.00
_cell.angle_beta   90.00
_cell.angle_gamma   90.00
#
_symmetry.space_group_name_H-M   'P 1'
#
loop_
_entity.id
_entity.type
_entity.pdbx_description
1 polymer ?
#
loop_
_entity_poly.entity_id
_entity_poly.type
_entity_poly.pdbx_seq_one_letter_code
_entity_poly.pdbx_strand_id
1 'polypeptide(L)'
;MQKNSGGSNRMARVDEELKRQLSNIINQEVKNSNVTGLVSVTKVKTSVDLRYARVSVSVINSKNVKQTLAGLKAASGFIRSRLAENVNLRVTPELVFELDESLVYGEKIDRILEEVMKDIKPKEE
;
A
#
# COMPACT_ATOMS: atom_id res chain seq x y z
N MET A 1 14.65 15.00 20.24
CA MET A 1 14.27 14.69 20.39
C MET A 1 13.75 14.13 20.70
N GLN A 2 13.76 13.79 20.61
CA GLN A 2 13.22 13.32 20.74
C GLN A 2 12.57 12.82 21.21
N LYS A 3 12.39 12.71 21.34
CA LYS A 3 11.82 12.18 21.84
C LYS A 3 11.04 11.65 21.89
N ASN A 4 11.32 11.43 21.55
CA ASN A 4 10.35 11.01 21.31
C ASN A 4 9.65 10.29 22.11
N SER A 5 8.64 10.25 22.14
CA SER A 5 8.00 9.48 23.13
C SER A 5 8.10 7.99 22.80
N GLY A 6 8.10 7.14 23.83
CA GLY A 6 8.19 5.72 23.59
C GLY A 6 7.00 5.17 22.82
N GLY A 7 5.83 5.76 23.01
CA GLY A 7 4.65 5.32 22.29
C GLY A 7 4.80 5.53 20.80
N SER A 8 5.39 6.66 20.42
CA SER A 8 5.61 6.97 19.03
C SER A 8 6.55 5.93 18.38
N ASN A 9 7.62 5.59 19.07
CA ASN A 9 8.55 4.58 18.56
C ASN A 9 7.89 3.22 18.45
N ARG A 10 7.06 2.89 19.40
CA ARG A 10 6.38 1.62 19.40
C ARG A 10 5.45 1.50 18.21
N MET A 11 4.69 2.55 17.94
CA MET A 11 3.78 2.53 16.80
C MET A 11 4.55 2.43 15.49
N ALA A 12 5.67 3.13 15.39
CA ALA A 12 6.49 3.05 14.18
C ALA A 12 6.99 1.65 13.95
N ARG A 13 7.38 0.95 15.02
CA ARG A 13 7.84 -0.43 14.89
C ARG A 13 6.73 -1.37 14.47
N VAL A 14 5.55 -1.18 15.04
CA VAL A 14 4.39 -1.97 14.66
C VAL A 14 4.09 -1.75 13.19
N ASP A 15 4.07 -0.51 12.77
CA ASP A 15 3.77 -0.20 11.38
C ASP A 15 4.78 -0.82 10.42
N GLU A 16 6.07 -0.80 10.77
CA GLU A 16 7.09 -1.41 9.93
C GLU A 16 6.93 -2.92 9.86
N GLU A 17 6.63 -3.54 10.98
CA GLU A 17 6.44 -4.98 10.99
C GLU A 17 5.21 -5.37 10.18
N LEU A 18 4.12 -4.61 10.32
CA LEU A 18 2.91 -4.86 9.54
C LEU A 18 3.19 -4.70 8.05
N LYS A 19 3.94 -3.66 7.70
CA LYS A 19 4.28 -3.40 6.31
C LYS A 19 5.01 -4.60 5.70
N ARG A 20 6.00 -5.13 6.43
CA ARG A 20 6.77 -6.27 5.93
C ARG A 20 5.90 -7.50 5.79
N GLN A 21 5.11 -7.79 6.81
CA GLN A 21 4.26 -8.96 6.78
C GLN A 21 3.20 -8.86 5.70
N LEU A 22 2.60 -7.70 5.55
CA LEU A 22 1.59 -7.50 4.53
C LEU A 22 2.15 -7.65 3.14
N SER A 23 3.35 -7.12 2.90
CA SER A 23 3.99 -7.30 1.61
C SER A 23 4.17 -8.78 1.27
N ASN A 24 4.63 -9.54 2.24
CA ASN A 24 4.84 -10.97 2.02
C ASN A 24 3.52 -11.69 1.75
N ILE A 25 2.51 -11.39 2.56
CA ILE A 25 1.22 -12.07 2.41
C ILE A 25 0.62 -11.75 1.05
N ILE A 26 0.63 -10.48 0.67
CA ILE A 26 0.01 -10.08 -0.58
C ILE A 26 0.72 -10.72 -1.77
N ASN A 27 2.05 -10.70 -1.76
CA ASN A 27 2.79 -11.19 -2.92
C ASN A 27 2.87 -12.70 -2.99
N GLN A 28 2.78 -13.39 -1.87
CA GLN A 28 2.97 -14.83 -1.86
C GLN A 28 1.69 -15.62 -1.66
N GLU A 29 0.68 -15.05 -1.02
CA GLU A 29 -0.47 -15.83 -0.61
C GLU A 29 -1.79 -15.39 -1.20
N VAL A 30 -1.89 -14.15 -1.69
CA VAL A 30 -3.16 -13.69 -2.25
C VAL A 30 -3.30 -14.22 -3.67
N LYS A 31 -4.29 -15.06 -3.87
CA LYS A 31 -4.57 -15.68 -5.16
C LYS A 31 -5.90 -15.16 -5.70
N ASN A 32 -5.89 -13.94 -6.17
CA ASN A 32 -7.10 -13.31 -6.70
C ASN A 32 -6.81 -12.84 -8.11
N SER A 33 -7.61 -13.30 -9.08
CA SER A 33 -7.35 -12.99 -10.48
C SER A 33 -7.43 -11.50 -10.79
N ASN A 34 -8.10 -10.73 -9.93
CA ASN A 34 -8.17 -9.29 -10.12
C ASN A 34 -6.90 -8.58 -9.67
N VAL A 35 -6.09 -9.23 -8.86
CA VAL A 35 -4.84 -8.64 -8.38
C VAL A 35 -3.74 -8.99 -9.37
N THR A 36 -3.40 -8.03 -10.20
CA THR A 36 -2.38 -8.22 -11.23
C THR A 36 -1.25 -7.23 -11.02
N GLY A 37 -0.11 -7.56 -11.60
CA GLY A 37 1.05 -6.71 -11.48
C GLY A 37 1.78 -6.94 -10.17
N LEU A 38 2.69 -6.04 -9.88
CA LEU A 38 3.48 -6.10 -8.66
C LEU A 38 2.92 -5.12 -7.64
N VAL A 39 2.51 -5.64 -6.50
CA VAL A 39 1.94 -4.82 -5.44
C VAL A 39 2.99 -4.63 -4.35
N SER A 40 3.28 -3.39 -4.02
CA SER A 40 4.21 -3.07 -2.95
C SER A 40 3.49 -2.26 -1.88
N VAL A 41 3.66 -2.67 -0.62
CA VAL A 41 3.13 -1.89 0.48
C VAL A 41 4.14 -0.79 0.79
N THR A 42 3.73 0.44 0.59
CA THR A 42 4.64 1.57 0.75
C THR A 42 4.55 2.20 2.12
N LYS A 43 3.40 2.11 2.75
CA LYS A 43 3.21 2.72 4.06
C LYS A 43 2.08 2.02 4.80
N VAL A 44 2.25 1.88 6.10
CA VAL A 44 1.19 1.40 6.98
C VAL A 44 1.07 2.39 8.12
N LYS A 45 -0.15 2.82 8.38
CA LYS A 45 -0.43 3.72 9.49
C LYS A 45 -1.55 3.13 10.32
N THR A 46 -1.21 2.67 11.50
CA THR A 46 -2.17 2.06 12.41
C THR A 46 -2.78 3.13 13.31
N SER A 47 -4.07 3.04 13.55
CA SER A 47 -4.74 3.96 14.45
C SER A 47 -4.26 3.72 15.89
N VAL A 48 -4.41 4.76 16.71
CA VAL A 48 -3.90 4.71 18.07
C VAL A 48 -4.51 3.56 18.86
N ASP A 49 -5.78 3.27 18.61
CA ASP A 49 -6.48 2.20 19.32
C ASP A 49 -6.27 0.84 18.66
N LEU A 50 -5.44 0.76 17.62
CA LEU A 50 -5.12 -0.47 16.91
C LEU A 50 -6.30 -1.12 16.20
N ARG A 51 -7.36 -0.38 15.98
CA ARG A 51 -8.55 -0.95 15.34
C ARG A 51 -8.44 -0.95 13.82
N TYR A 52 -7.74 0.01 13.27
CA TYR A 52 -7.62 0.16 11.82
C TYR A 52 -6.19 0.39 11.42
N ALA A 53 -5.82 -0.11 10.26
CA ALA A 53 -4.52 0.15 9.68
C ALA A 53 -4.73 0.58 8.23
N ARG A 54 -4.27 1.77 7.91
CA ARG A 54 -4.31 2.25 6.54
C ARG A 54 -3.09 1.72 5.82
N VAL A 55 -3.32 0.97 4.77
CA VAL A 55 -2.26 0.30 4.03
C VAL A 55 -2.17 0.94 2.66
N SER A 56 -1.11 1.70 2.44
CA SER A 56 -0.88 2.35 1.16
C SER A 56 -0.06 1.41 0.28
N VAL A 57 -0.52 1.20 -0.94
CA VAL A 57 0.15 0.29 -1.85
C VAL A 57 0.43 0.98 -3.17
N SER A 58 1.52 0.59 -3.80
CA SER A 58 1.79 0.97 -5.18
C SER A 58 1.63 -0.29 -6.04
N VAL A 59 1.11 -0.10 -7.24
CA VAL A 59 0.84 -1.20 -8.14
C VAL A 59 1.53 -0.91 -9.46
N ILE A 60 2.41 -1.82 -9.87
CA ILE A 60 3.21 -1.65 -11.07
C ILE A 60 2.91 -2.77 -12.04
N ASN A 61 2.85 -2.45 -13.33
CA ASN A 61 2.62 -3.44 -14.38
C ASN A 61 1.30 -4.19 -14.21
N SER A 62 0.30 -3.50 -13.71
CA SER A 62 -1.01 -4.09 -13.53
C SER A 62 -1.86 -3.84 -14.77
N LYS A 63 -2.68 -4.81 -15.11
CA LYS A 63 -3.63 -4.65 -16.21
C LYS A 63 -4.67 -3.59 -15.86
N ASN A 64 -5.03 -3.49 -14.58
CA ASN A 64 -6.02 -2.53 -14.15
C ASN A 64 -5.79 -2.25 -12.67
N VAL A 65 -5.24 -1.09 -12.39
CA VAL A 65 -4.85 -0.74 -11.02
C VAL A 65 -6.06 -0.69 -10.09
N LYS A 66 -7.17 -0.15 -10.58
CA LYS A 66 -8.37 -0.08 -9.75
C LYS A 66 -8.90 -1.46 -9.43
N GLN A 67 -8.83 -2.36 -10.39
CA GLN A 67 -9.29 -3.71 -10.21
C GLN A 67 -8.39 -4.44 -9.22
N THR A 68 -7.08 -4.19 -9.30
CA THR A 68 -6.14 -4.77 -8.35
C THR A 68 -6.45 -4.28 -6.95
N LEU A 69 -6.71 -3.00 -6.78
CA LEU A 69 -7.06 -2.47 -5.47
C LEU A 69 -8.36 -3.09 -4.95
N ALA A 70 -9.35 -3.23 -5.82
CA ALA A 70 -10.61 -3.86 -5.44
C ALA A 70 -10.39 -5.30 -5.01
N GLY A 71 -9.50 -6.00 -5.70
CA GLY A 71 -9.16 -7.36 -5.34
C GLY A 71 -8.50 -7.46 -3.97
N LEU A 72 -7.64 -6.50 -3.66
CA LEU A 72 -7.02 -6.47 -2.34
C LEU A 72 -8.06 -6.21 -1.26
N LYS A 73 -8.99 -5.30 -1.52
CA LYS A 73 -10.05 -5.03 -0.57
C LYS A 73 -10.92 -6.26 -0.36
N ALA A 74 -11.21 -6.97 -1.43
CA ALA A 74 -12.01 -8.19 -1.33
C ALA A 74 -11.27 -9.26 -0.54
N ALA A 75 -9.95 -9.28 -0.62
CA ALA A 75 -9.14 -10.27 0.09
C ALA A 75 -8.74 -9.80 1.49
N SER A 76 -9.23 -8.65 1.93
CA SER A 76 -8.75 -8.07 3.19
C SER A 76 -8.98 -8.99 4.38
N GLY A 77 -10.10 -9.73 4.39
CA GLY A 77 -10.36 -10.66 5.48
C GLY A 77 -9.33 -11.78 5.54
N PHE A 78 -8.99 -12.34 4.38
CA PHE A 78 -7.97 -13.36 4.30
C PHE A 78 -6.62 -12.80 4.74
N ILE A 79 -6.27 -11.62 4.24
CA ILE A 79 -4.99 -11.00 4.57
C ILE A 79 -4.90 -10.73 6.06
N ARG A 80 -5.99 -10.22 6.64
CA ARG A 80 -6.03 -9.94 8.07
C ARG A 80 -5.86 -11.22 8.88
N SER A 81 -6.49 -12.29 8.44
CA SER A 81 -6.40 -13.56 9.12
C SER A 81 -4.96 -14.09 9.12
N ARG A 82 -4.29 -13.99 7.97
CA ARG A 82 -2.89 -14.42 7.88
C ARG A 82 -1.99 -13.51 8.72
N LEU A 83 -2.30 -12.23 8.74
CA LEU A 83 -1.53 -11.29 9.54
C LEU A 83 -1.64 -11.65 11.03
N ALA A 84 -2.84 -12.01 11.46
CA ALA A 84 -3.05 -12.40 12.86
C ALA A 84 -2.22 -13.61 13.25
N GLU A 85 -1.99 -14.51 12.29
CA GLU A 85 -1.17 -15.68 12.56
C GLU A 85 0.31 -15.36 12.62
N ASN A 86 0.73 -14.36 11.85
CA ASN A 86 2.14 -14.07 11.69
C ASN A 86 2.67 -12.99 12.62
N VAL A 87 1.80 -12.15 13.13
CA VAL A 87 2.19 -11.04 13.99
C VAL A 87 1.43 -11.11 15.29
N ASN A 88 2.18 -11.11 16.38
CA ASN A 88 1.58 -11.24 17.71
C ASN A 88 1.14 -9.86 18.20
N LEU A 89 -0.09 -9.48 17.88
CA LEU A 89 -0.67 -8.23 18.32
C LEU A 89 -1.84 -8.52 19.25
N ARG A 90 -2.07 -7.60 20.18
CA ARG A 90 -3.22 -7.73 21.05
C ARG A 90 -4.50 -7.74 20.24
N VAL A 91 -4.58 -6.84 19.28
CA VAL A 91 -5.71 -6.74 18.39
C VAL A 91 -5.16 -6.63 16.97
N THR A 92 -5.70 -7.46 16.07
CA THR A 92 -5.31 -7.37 14.67
C THR A 92 -6.19 -6.31 14.02
N PRO A 93 -5.59 -5.24 13.49
CA PRO A 93 -6.39 -4.16 12.95
C PRO A 93 -7.12 -4.54 11.69
N GLU A 94 -8.22 -3.88 11.45
CA GLU A 94 -8.93 -3.99 10.19
C GLU A 94 -8.14 -3.22 9.14
N LEU A 95 -7.97 -3.83 7.97
CA LEU A 95 -7.11 -3.26 6.94
C LEU A 95 -7.90 -2.39 5.99
N VAL A 96 -7.39 -1.19 5.73
CA VAL A 96 -7.99 -0.25 4.79
C VAL A 96 -6.96 -0.01 3.70
N PHE A 97 -7.17 -0.59 2.53
CA PHE A 97 -6.23 -0.46 1.43
C PHE A 97 -6.51 0.78 0.61
N GLU A 98 -5.45 1.46 0.24
CA GLU A 98 -5.54 2.64 -0.61
C GLU A 98 -4.29 2.72 -1.47
N LEU A 99 -4.42 3.38 -2.62
CA LEU A 99 -3.27 3.58 -3.47
C LEU A 99 -2.39 4.67 -2.89
N ASP A 100 -1.08 4.47 -3.03
CA ASP A 100 -0.12 5.49 -2.63
C ASP A 100 -0.07 6.53 -3.73
N GLU A 101 -0.82 7.58 -3.55
CA GLU A 101 -0.98 8.59 -4.59
C GLU A 101 0.31 9.36 -4.86
N SER A 102 1.20 9.38 -3.90
CA SER A 102 2.46 10.08 -4.13
C SER A 102 3.25 9.43 -5.25
N LEU A 103 3.27 8.08 -5.30
CA LEU A 103 3.94 7.39 -6.39
C LEU A 103 3.18 7.49 -7.70
N VAL A 104 1.87 7.31 -7.62
CA VAL A 104 1.04 7.43 -8.81
C VAL A 104 1.16 8.83 -9.38
N TYR A 105 1.13 9.82 -8.50
CA TYR A 105 1.25 11.20 -8.92
C TYR A 105 2.60 11.46 -9.59
N GLY A 106 3.66 10.90 -9.04
CA GLY A 106 4.99 11.07 -9.61
C GLY A 106 5.06 10.50 -11.02
N GLU A 107 4.56 9.29 -11.22
CA GLU A 107 4.53 8.69 -12.54
C GLU A 107 3.70 9.52 -13.51
N LYS A 108 2.59 10.02 -13.04
CA LYS A 108 1.73 10.83 -13.86
C LYS A 108 2.42 12.12 -14.27
N ILE A 109 3.14 12.73 -13.33
CA ILE A 109 3.88 13.94 -13.64
C ILE A 109 4.95 13.68 -14.70
N ASP A 110 5.68 12.59 -14.54
CA ASP A 110 6.70 12.23 -15.51
C ASP A 110 6.11 12.04 -16.89
N ARG A 111 4.97 11.35 -16.95
CA ARG A 111 4.31 11.11 -18.21
C ARG A 111 3.83 12.41 -18.85
N ILE A 112 3.29 13.30 -18.03
CA ILE A 112 2.82 14.58 -18.52
C ILE A 112 3.99 15.39 -19.07
N LEU A 113 5.12 15.37 -18.38
CA LEU A 113 6.29 16.08 -18.87
C LEU A 113 6.75 15.56 -20.21
N GLU A 114 6.75 14.23 -20.37
CA GLU A 114 7.14 13.64 -21.63
C GLU A 114 6.22 14.10 -22.76
N GLU A 115 4.94 14.10 -22.50
CA GLU A 115 3.97 14.52 -23.51
C GLU A 115 4.11 15.98 -23.85
N VAL A 116 4.34 16.81 -22.84
CA VAL A 116 4.52 18.23 -23.06
C VAL A 116 5.76 18.47 -23.92
N MET A 117 6.83 17.75 -23.64
CA MET A 117 8.05 17.90 -24.43
C MET A 117 7.81 17.49 -25.87
N LYS A 118 7.05 16.43 -26.10
CA LYS A 118 6.71 16.04 -27.44
C LYS A 118 5.90 17.10 -28.16
N ASP A 119 4.90 17.62 -27.48
CA ASP A 119 4.01 18.62 -28.06
C ASP A 119 4.76 19.88 -28.40
N ILE A 120 5.67 20.26 -27.55
CA ILE A 120 6.45 21.46 -27.80
C ILE A 120 7.25 21.32 -29.06
N LYS A 121 7.79 20.15 -29.29
CA LYS A 121 8.60 19.95 -30.46
C LYS A 121 7.81 19.98 -31.73
N PRO A 122 6.86 19.11 -31.90
CA PRO A 122 6.15 19.08 -33.16
C PRO A 122 5.06 20.10 -33.18
N LYS A 123 4.40 20.33 -32.16
CA LYS A 123 3.34 21.21 -32.19
C LYS A 123 2.84 21.34 -30.89
N GLU A 124 2.50 21.57 -30.42
CA GLU A 124 2.07 21.63 -29.39
C GLU A 124 0.84 21.42 -29.17
N GLU A 125 0.30 21.32 -29.13
CA GLU A 125 -0.81 21.03 -28.95
C GLU A 125 -1.34 21.34 -28.23
#